data_50428871d052bb2c654ba3870c6f007d
#
_entry.id   50428871d052bb2c654ba3870c6f007d
#
_cell.length_a   1.000
_cell.length_b   1.000
_cell.length_c   1.000
_cell.angle_alpha   90.00
_cell.angle_beta   90.00
_cell.angle_gamma   90.00
#
_symmetry.space_group_name_H-M   'P 1'
#
loop_
_entity.id
_entity.type
_entity.pdbx_description
1 polymer ?
#
loop_
_entity_poly.entity_id
_entity_poly.type
_entity_poly.pdbx_seq_one_letter_code
_entity_poly.pdbx_strand_id
1 'polypeptide(L)'
;LVIVVAACLLPGAWKGVDFLLRPDFTKVTKDVFLGALGQSFYSLSIAMGCICTYASYYSRQTKLLNSAVQIASIDTLVAILAGLIIFPAAFSVGVNPGSGSSLVFITLPNVFEQAFSGLPIIGYFVSFSFYILLSLAALTSLISLHEVSTAFFQEELHISRSRAAMIVTGCCTLIGVLCSMSLGQWKFLNIAGRDLFDVFDFVTGQIFLPVGGLLTCLFLGWYVPKKIVKDEFTNWGTIRGTFFGVYYFLVRYVCPLAILMIFLHQFNVV
;
A
#
# COMPACT_ATOMS: atom_id res chain seq x y z
N LEU A 1 6.92 15.95 -10.05
CA LEU A 1 6.46 17.36 -10.06
C LEU A 1 6.20 17.88 -11.47
N VAL A 2 7.11 17.70 -12.43
CA VAL A 2 6.91 18.16 -13.84
C VAL A 2 5.64 17.55 -14.42
N ILE A 3 5.41 16.24 -14.27
CA ILE A 3 4.21 15.55 -14.75
C ILE A 3 2.94 16.08 -14.07
N VAL A 4 2.98 16.37 -12.76
CA VAL A 4 1.87 16.98 -12.03
C VAL A 4 1.48 18.33 -12.62
N VAL A 5 2.47 19.19 -12.87
CA VAL A 5 2.23 20.51 -13.48
C VAL A 5 1.64 20.34 -14.88
N ALA A 6 2.20 19.46 -15.70
CA ALA A 6 1.68 19.19 -17.04
C ALA A 6 0.23 18.70 -17.03
N ALA A 7 -0.14 17.79 -16.11
CA ALA A 7 -1.50 17.29 -15.97
C ALA A 7 -2.49 18.37 -15.49
N CYS A 8 -2.07 19.23 -14.56
CA CYS A 8 -2.92 20.31 -14.03
C CYS A 8 -3.14 21.47 -15.04
N LEU A 9 -2.29 21.60 -16.04
CA LEU A 9 -2.43 22.62 -17.09
C LEU A 9 -3.38 22.20 -18.23
N LEU A 10 -3.88 20.97 -18.23
CA LEU A 10 -4.82 20.48 -19.24
C LEU A 10 -6.16 21.21 -19.21
N PRO A 11 -6.83 21.40 -20.37
CA PRO A 11 -8.17 21.98 -20.42
C PRO A 11 -9.17 21.13 -19.59
N GLY A 12 -9.88 21.75 -18.65
CA GLY A 12 -10.83 21.03 -17.78
C GLY A 12 -10.21 20.27 -16.61
N ALA A 13 -8.90 20.26 -16.44
CA ALA A 13 -8.16 19.59 -15.37
C ALA A 13 -8.59 20.07 -13.97
N TRP A 14 -9.05 21.30 -13.83
CA TRP A 14 -9.48 21.89 -12.56
C TRP A 14 -10.59 21.07 -11.86
N LYS A 15 -11.48 20.44 -12.63
CA LYS A 15 -12.50 19.54 -12.08
C LYS A 15 -11.88 18.34 -11.35
N GLY A 16 -10.78 17.81 -11.87
CA GLY A 16 -10.04 16.72 -11.25
C GLY A 16 -9.30 17.14 -9.98
N VAL A 17 -8.74 18.36 -9.98
CA VAL A 17 -8.11 18.94 -8.80
C VAL A 17 -9.16 19.21 -7.70
N ASP A 18 -10.30 19.78 -8.06
CA ASP A 18 -11.42 20.04 -7.13
C ASP A 18 -11.97 18.73 -6.56
N PHE A 19 -12.13 17.70 -7.39
CA PHE A 19 -12.54 16.37 -6.97
C PHE A 19 -11.60 15.76 -5.93
N LEU A 20 -10.29 15.90 -6.09
CA LEU A 20 -9.30 15.33 -5.18
C LEU A 20 -9.16 16.15 -3.88
N LEU A 21 -9.11 17.48 -3.98
CA LEU A 21 -8.73 18.35 -2.88
C LEU A 21 -9.91 18.99 -2.14
N ARG A 22 -11.12 18.94 -2.71
CA ARG A 22 -12.32 19.50 -2.08
C ARG A 22 -13.11 18.41 -1.35
N PRO A 23 -12.99 18.30 -0.03
CA PRO A 23 -13.68 17.26 0.73
C PRO A 23 -15.19 17.54 0.76
N ASP A 24 -15.98 16.52 0.44
CA ASP A 24 -17.43 16.54 0.62
C ASP A 24 -17.80 15.77 1.89
N PHE A 25 -17.89 16.46 3.01
CA PHE A 25 -18.19 15.85 4.30
C PHE A 25 -19.59 15.23 4.38
N THR A 26 -20.48 15.55 3.44
CA THR A 26 -21.85 14.97 3.41
C THR A 26 -21.82 13.50 2.97
N LYS A 27 -20.76 13.09 2.27
CA LYS A 27 -20.53 11.71 1.80
C LYS A 27 -19.73 10.84 2.76
N VAL A 28 -19.26 11.40 3.87
CA VAL A 28 -18.47 10.65 4.87
C VAL A 28 -19.41 9.78 5.69
N THR A 29 -19.58 8.54 5.25
CA THR A 29 -20.32 7.48 5.96
C THR A 29 -19.37 6.61 6.77
N LYS A 30 -19.94 5.72 7.63
CA LYS A 30 -19.14 4.73 8.33
C LYS A 30 -18.34 3.83 7.36
N ASP A 31 -18.92 3.50 6.20
CA ASP A 31 -18.28 2.66 5.19
C ASP A 31 -17.08 3.34 4.54
N VAL A 32 -17.17 4.65 4.27
CA VAL A 32 -16.06 5.47 3.78
C VAL A 32 -14.93 5.51 4.81
N PHE A 33 -15.26 5.68 6.09
CA PHE A 33 -14.27 5.72 7.16
C PHE A 33 -13.56 4.35 7.33
N LEU A 34 -14.31 3.25 7.34
CA LEU A 34 -13.76 1.90 7.44
C LEU A 34 -12.94 1.53 6.19
N GLY A 35 -13.43 1.91 5.00
CA GLY A 35 -12.68 1.75 3.75
C GLY A 35 -11.36 2.52 3.74
N ALA A 36 -11.34 3.76 4.23
CA ALA A 36 -10.13 4.56 4.35
C ALA A 36 -9.11 3.95 5.33
N LEU A 37 -9.59 3.43 6.47
CA LEU A 37 -8.74 2.70 7.41
C LEU A 37 -8.16 1.43 6.77
N GLY A 38 -8.97 0.64 6.06
CA GLY A 38 -8.50 -0.54 5.34
C GLY A 38 -7.45 -0.19 4.28
N GLN A 39 -7.69 0.88 3.51
CA GLN A 39 -6.74 1.36 2.52
C GLN A 39 -5.42 1.82 3.15
N SER A 40 -5.44 2.50 4.30
CA SER A 40 -4.22 2.91 4.98
C SER A 40 -3.40 1.72 5.50
N PHE A 41 -4.07 0.65 5.91
CA PHE A 41 -3.41 -0.62 6.26
C PHE A 41 -2.62 -1.21 5.08
N TYR A 42 -3.23 -1.20 3.90
CA TYR A 42 -2.64 -1.72 2.68
C TYR A 42 -1.48 -0.82 2.19
N SER A 43 -1.72 0.48 2.09
CA SER A 43 -0.74 1.46 1.58
C SER A 43 0.53 1.50 2.43
N LEU A 44 0.40 1.53 3.75
CA LEU A 44 1.53 1.55 4.68
C LEU A 44 2.16 0.16 4.91
N SER A 45 1.69 -0.88 4.21
CA SER A 45 2.17 -2.27 4.37
C SER A 45 2.15 -2.74 5.84
N ILE A 46 1.13 -2.31 6.60
CA ILE A 46 0.97 -2.69 8.01
C ILE A 46 0.63 -4.19 8.04
N ALA A 47 1.26 -4.92 8.95
CA ALA A 47 1.10 -6.36 9.13
C ALA A 47 1.65 -7.27 8.00
N MET A 48 2.24 -6.72 6.95
CA MET A 48 2.95 -7.50 5.91
C MET A 48 4.35 -7.97 6.34
N GLY A 49 4.82 -7.57 7.51
CA GLY A 49 6.17 -7.86 7.98
C GLY A 49 7.27 -6.93 7.45
N CYS A 50 7.04 -6.17 6.37
CA CYS A 50 8.05 -5.32 5.75
C CYS A 50 8.66 -4.31 6.73
N ILE A 51 7.83 -3.58 7.46
CA ILE A 51 8.28 -2.58 8.45
C ILE A 51 9.05 -3.27 9.59
N CYS A 52 8.61 -4.44 10.04
CA CYS A 52 9.30 -5.21 11.08
C CYS A 52 10.67 -5.68 10.59
N THR A 53 10.75 -6.22 9.37
CA THR A 53 12.01 -6.68 8.76
C THR A 53 13.00 -5.52 8.60
N TYR A 54 12.55 -4.37 8.09
CA TYR A 54 13.41 -3.19 7.98
C TYR A 54 13.80 -2.61 9.34
N ALA A 55 12.89 -2.62 10.31
CA ALA A 55 13.18 -2.16 11.67
C ALA A 55 14.24 -3.03 12.36
N SER A 56 14.32 -4.34 12.04
CA SER A 56 15.37 -5.22 12.56
C SER A 56 16.78 -4.83 12.09
N TYR A 57 16.90 -4.12 10.96
CA TYR A 57 18.16 -3.61 10.44
C TYR A 57 18.52 -2.21 10.97
N TYR A 58 17.61 -1.56 11.71
CA TYR A 58 17.88 -0.22 12.23
C TYR A 58 18.95 -0.21 13.31
N SER A 59 19.74 0.85 13.30
CA SER A 59 20.66 1.10 14.41
C SER A 59 19.89 1.46 15.69
N ARG A 60 20.48 1.18 16.86
CA ARG A 60 19.89 1.55 18.16
C ARG A 60 19.66 3.05 18.36
N GLN A 61 20.18 3.89 17.47
CA GLN A 61 20.01 5.35 17.54
C GLN A 61 18.78 5.84 16.75
N THR A 62 18.10 4.97 15.99
CA THR A 62 16.96 5.33 15.16
C THR A 62 15.73 5.59 15.99
N LYS A 63 15.10 6.75 15.82
CA LYS A 63 13.89 7.16 16.51
C LYS A 63 12.66 6.56 15.82
N LEU A 64 12.15 5.44 16.30
CA LEU A 64 11.07 4.68 15.66
C LEU A 64 9.82 5.53 15.38
N LEU A 65 9.38 6.35 16.35
CA LEU A 65 8.21 7.21 16.17
C LEU A 65 8.40 8.22 15.03
N ASN A 66 9.58 8.87 14.97
CA ASN A 66 9.87 9.82 13.90
C ASN A 66 9.89 9.13 12.54
N SER A 67 10.50 7.94 12.46
CA SER A 67 10.51 7.14 11.22
C SER A 67 9.10 6.76 10.78
N ALA A 68 8.24 6.33 11.71
CA ALA A 68 6.85 6.00 11.41
C ALA A 68 6.07 7.21 10.88
N VAL A 69 6.22 8.39 11.50
CA VAL A 69 5.57 9.64 11.06
C VAL A 69 6.10 10.05 9.67
N GLN A 70 7.41 9.94 9.43
CA GLN A 70 7.99 10.25 8.13
C GLN A 70 7.47 9.32 7.04
N ILE A 71 7.41 8.01 7.29
CA ILE A 71 6.87 7.03 6.33
C ILE A 71 5.43 7.38 5.99
N ALA A 72 4.56 7.57 6.98
CA ALA A 72 3.16 7.90 6.76
C ALA A 72 2.98 9.24 6.01
N SER A 73 3.78 10.25 6.33
CA SER A 73 3.73 11.56 5.67
C SER A 73 4.17 11.49 4.21
N ILE A 74 5.24 10.76 3.92
CA ILE A 74 5.76 10.60 2.55
C ILE A 74 4.78 9.77 1.72
N ASP A 75 4.24 8.68 2.26
CA ASP A 75 3.23 7.85 1.60
C ASP A 75 2.01 8.69 1.20
N THR A 76 1.46 9.46 2.14
CA THR A 76 0.33 10.35 1.88
C THR A 76 0.67 11.42 0.82
N LEU A 77 1.85 12.02 0.90
CA LEU A 77 2.29 13.02 -0.08
C LEU A 77 2.38 12.43 -1.49
N VAL A 78 2.98 11.24 -1.62
CA VAL A 78 3.10 10.57 -2.92
C VAL A 78 1.72 10.18 -3.47
N ALA A 79 0.81 9.70 -2.62
CA ALA A 79 -0.56 9.39 -3.01
C ALA A 79 -1.31 10.62 -3.56
N ILE A 80 -1.19 11.78 -2.89
CA ILE A 80 -1.77 13.04 -3.35
C ILE A 80 -1.16 13.48 -4.69
N LEU A 81 0.17 13.39 -4.83
CA LEU A 81 0.86 13.75 -6.08
C LEU A 81 0.45 12.83 -7.24
N ALA A 82 0.29 11.53 -7.00
CA ALA A 82 -0.22 10.59 -7.99
C ALA A 82 -1.67 10.92 -8.39
N GLY A 83 -2.52 11.24 -7.41
CA GLY A 83 -3.88 11.71 -7.65
C GLY A 83 -3.93 12.97 -8.51
N LEU A 84 -3.03 13.94 -8.26
CA LEU A 84 -2.90 15.17 -9.07
C LEU A 84 -2.39 14.94 -10.50
N ILE A 85 -1.90 13.76 -10.83
CA ILE A 85 -1.61 13.36 -12.21
C ILE A 85 -2.85 12.73 -12.84
N ILE A 86 -3.43 11.77 -12.13
CA ILE A 86 -4.46 10.87 -12.66
C ILE A 86 -5.80 11.59 -12.83
N PHE A 87 -6.30 12.27 -11.78
CA PHE A 87 -7.64 12.88 -11.82
C PHE A 87 -7.74 14.04 -12.79
N PRO A 88 -6.82 15.04 -12.81
CA PRO A 88 -6.87 16.10 -13.81
C PRO A 88 -6.82 15.58 -15.25
N ALA A 89 -5.97 14.59 -15.52
CA ALA A 89 -5.87 14.00 -16.84
C ALA A 89 -7.16 13.25 -17.23
N ALA A 90 -7.74 12.43 -16.33
CA ALA A 90 -8.98 11.71 -16.58
C ALA A 90 -10.18 12.65 -16.81
N PHE A 91 -10.33 13.69 -16.00
CA PHE A 91 -11.41 14.67 -16.13
C PHE A 91 -11.26 15.56 -17.38
N SER A 92 -10.03 15.81 -17.86
CA SER A 92 -9.79 16.58 -19.08
C SER A 92 -10.36 15.92 -20.34
N VAL A 93 -10.44 14.59 -20.34
CA VAL A 93 -10.98 13.78 -21.46
C VAL A 93 -12.34 13.15 -21.14
N GLY A 94 -12.94 13.49 -19.99
CA GLY A 94 -14.28 13.03 -19.61
C GLY A 94 -14.35 11.56 -19.18
N VAL A 95 -13.24 10.93 -18.80
CA VAL A 95 -13.19 9.55 -18.33
C VAL A 95 -13.50 9.48 -16.82
N ASN A 96 -14.33 8.50 -16.43
CA ASN A 96 -14.63 8.27 -15.02
C ASN A 96 -13.43 7.60 -14.33
N PRO A 97 -12.88 8.19 -13.27
CA PRO A 97 -11.71 7.66 -12.55
C PRO A 97 -12.00 6.40 -11.72
N GLY A 98 -13.26 5.96 -11.60
CA GLY A 98 -13.66 4.80 -10.79
C GLY A 98 -13.41 3.42 -11.41
N SER A 99 -12.56 3.31 -12.43
CA SER A 99 -12.36 2.06 -13.21
C SER A 99 -11.38 1.04 -12.62
N GLY A 100 -10.93 1.22 -11.38
CA GLY A 100 -10.02 0.28 -10.70
C GLY A 100 -8.64 0.15 -11.38
N SER A 101 -8.05 -1.05 -11.35
CA SER A 101 -6.71 -1.32 -11.91
C SER A 101 -6.64 -1.12 -13.43
N SER A 102 -7.74 -1.31 -14.15
CA SER A 102 -7.82 -1.04 -15.58
C SER A 102 -7.62 0.45 -15.91
N LEU A 103 -7.87 1.35 -14.99
CA LEU A 103 -7.58 2.77 -15.12
C LEU A 103 -6.10 3.02 -15.45
N VAL A 104 -5.19 2.35 -14.76
CA VAL A 104 -3.75 2.57 -14.90
C VAL A 104 -3.21 1.99 -16.22
N PHE A 105 -3.63 0.79 -16.61
CA PHE A 105 -3.01 0.08 -17.72
C PHE A 105 -3.75 0.23 -19.05
N ILE A 106 -5.05 0.50 -19.03
CA ILE A 106 -5.87 0.63 -20.24
C ILE A 106 -6.29 2.09 -20.47
N THR A 107 -6.80 2.74 -19.41
CA THR A 107 -7.41 4.07 -19.56
C THR A 107 -6.37 5.18 -19.61
N LEU A 108 -5.39 5.19 -18.71
CA LEU A 108 -4.39 6.27 -18.65
C LEU A 108 -3.53 6.43 -19.90
N PRO A 109 -3.08 5.39 -20.62
CA PRO A 109 -2.39 5.59 -21.89
C PRO A 109 -3.23 6.39 -22.89
N ASN A 110 -4.50 6.01 -23.06
CA ASN A 110 -5.43 6.71 -23.94
C ASN A 110 -5.75 8.13 -23.45
N VAL A 111 -5.85 8.32 -22.14
CA VAL A 111 -6.04 9.64 -21.51
C VAL A 111 -4.86 10.56 -21.82
N PHE A 112 -3.63 10.09 -21.67
CA PHE A 112 -2.44 10.90 -21.96
C PHE A 112 -2.34 11.24 -23.46
N GLU A 113 -2.65 10.28 -24.34
CA GLU A 113 -2.68 10.53 -25.79
C GLU A 113 -3.72 11.60 -26.16
N GLN A 114 -4.94 11.50 -25.66
CA GLN A 114 -6.01 12.47 -25.93
C GLN A 114 -5.73 13.83 -25.29
N ALA A 115 -5.29 13.85 -24.03
CA ALA A 115 -5.04 15.08 -23.28
C ALA A 115 -3.93 15.93 -23.90
N PHE A 116 -2.92 15.29 -24.49
CA PHE A 116 -1.78 15.96 -25.14
C PHE A 116 -1.84 15.91 -26.68
N SER A 117 -3.01 15.67 -27.28
CA SER A 117 -3.19 15.56 -28.74
C SER A 117 -2.66 16.78 -29.50
N GLY A 118 -2.72 17.99 -28.93
CA GLY A 118 -2.13 19.21 -29.51
C GLY A 118 -0.60 19.29 -29.42
N LEU A 119 0.04 18.48 -28.57
CA LEU A 119 1.48 18.45 -28.32
C LEU A 119 1.97 17.01 -28.15
N PRO A 120 1.96 16.19 -29.22
CA PRO A 120 2.18 14.74 -29.12
C PRO A 120 3.54 14.36 -28.52
N ILE A 121 4.59 15.15 -28.77
CA ILE A 121 5.92 14.89 -28.18
C ILE A 121 5.87 15.01 -26.64
N ILE A 122 5.15 15.99 -26.12
CA ILE A 122 4.98 16.18 -24.67
C ILE A 122 4.14 15.03 -24.09
N GLY A 123 3.08 14.64 -24.77
CA GLY A 123 2.26 13.49 -24.38
C GLY A 123 3.05 12.19 -24.27
N TYR A 124 3.89 11.91 -25.25
CA TYR A 124 4.81 10.77 -25.23
C TYR A 124 5.78 10.84 -24.05
N PHE A 125 6.40 11.99 -23.82
CA PHE A 125 7.35 12.17 -22.73
C PHE A 125 6.69 12.01 -21.36
N VAL A 126 5.50 12.57 -21.16
CA VAL A 126 4.71 12.47 -19.93
C VAL A 126 4.31 11.02 -19.67
N SER A 127 3.75 10.35 -20.68
CA SER A 127 3.34 8.95 -20.60
C SER A 127 4.53 8.03 -20.26
N PHE A 128 5.61 8.15 -21.01
CA PHE A 128 6.83 7.36 -20.80
C PHE A 128 7.42 7.57 -19.41
N SER A 129 7.54 8.83 -18.97
CA SER A 129 8.05 9.17 -17.64
C SER A 129 7.14 8.65 -16.51
N PHE A 130 5.83 8.69 -16.70
CA PHE A 130 4.87 8.14 -15.75
C PHE A 130 5.03 6.62 -15.60
N TYR A 131 5.13 5.87 -16.70
CA TYR A 131 5.28 4.42 -16.62
C TYR A 131 6.66 3.97 -16.13
N ILE A 132 7.72 4.73 -16.40
CA ILE A 132 9.02 4.49 -15.77
C ILE A 132 8.91 4.67 -14.25
N LEU A 133 8.31 5.77 -13.81
CA LEU A 133 8.13 6.05 -12.38
C LEU A 133 7.29 4.97 -11.69
N LEU A 134 6.20 4.56 -12.33
CA LEU A 134 5.35 3.47 -11.86
C LEU A 134 6.12 2.15 -11.76
N SER A 135 6.93 1.82 -12.77
CA SER A 135 7.75 0.60 -12.79
C SER A 135 8.81 0.61 -11.69
N LEU A 136 9.47 1.75 -11.45
CA LEU A 136 10.44 1.89 -10.37
C LEU A 136 9.78 1.78 -9.00
N ALA A 137 8.60 2.38 -8.81
CA ALA A 137 7.84 2.27 -7.58
C ALA A 137 7.41 0.82 -7.32
N ALA A 138 6.91 0.11 -8.34
CA ALA A 138 6.55 -1.29 -8.23
C ALA A 138 7.77 -2.17 -7.89
N LEU A 139 8.91 -1.91 -8.54
CA LEU A 139 10.15 -2.66 -8.30
C LEU A 139 10.64 -2.50 -6.85
N THR A 140 10.63 -1.29 -6.31
CA THR A 140 11.03 -1.05 -4.91
C THR A 140 10.11 -1.75 -3.92
N SER A 141 8.79 -1.76 -4.18
CA SER A 141 7.82 -2.50 -3.37
C SER A 141 8.02 -4.01 -3.44
N LEU A 142 8.29 -4.55 -4.64
CA LEU A 142 8.60 -5.97 -4.83
C LEU A 142 9.87 -6.39 -4.07
N ILE A 143 10.92 -5.57 -4.09
CA ILE A 143 12.16 -5.83 -3.33
C ILE A 143 11.84 -5.90 -1.84
N SER A 144 11.01 -5.00 -1.34
CA SER A 144 10.62 -4.96 0.08
C SER A 144 9.85 -6.21 0.52
N LEU A 145 8.87 -6.64 -0.27
CA LEU A 145 8.09 -7.86 0.00
C LEU A 145 8.96 -9.13 -0.12
N HIS A 146 9.83 -9.15 -1.12
CA HIS A 146 10.76 -10.26 -1.33
C HIS A 146 11.76 -10.41 -0.17
N GLU A 147 12.22 -9.29 0.40
CA GLU A 147 13.14 -9.29 1.54
C GLU A 147 12.52 -9.94 2.78
N VAL A 148 11.23 -9.70 3.06
CA VAL A 148 10.52 -10.32 4.19
C VAL A 148 10.58 -11.84 4.09
N SER A 149 10.20 -12.37 2.93
CA SER A 149 10.21 -13.82 2.69
C SER A 149 11.63 -14.40 2.69
N THR A 150 12.58 -13.67 2.11
CA THR A 150 13.99 -14.08 2.08
C THR A 150 14.59 -14.15 3.48
N ALA A 151 14.34 -13.14 4.32
CA ALA A 151 14.81 -13.12 5.70
C ALA A 151 14.20 -14.30 6.49
N PHE A 152 12.91 -14.54 6.35
CA PHE A 152 12.24 -15.67 6.99
C PHE A 152 12.86 -17.02 6.61
N PHE A 153 13.02 -17.29 5.31
CA PHE A 153 13.62 -18.57 4.86
C PHE A 153 15.09 -18.70 5.28
N GLN A 154 15.83 -17.57 5.30
CA GLN A 154 17.23 -17.58 5.76
C GLN A 154 17.32 -17.95 7.24
N GLU A 155 16.47 -17.34 8.09
CA GLU A 155 16.51 -17.54 9.54
C GLU A 155 15.95 -18.90 9.97
N GLU A 156 14.77 -19.28 9.45
CA GLU A 156 14.10 -20.52 9.86
C GLU A 156 14.76 -21.78 9.28
N LEU A 157 15.22 -21.76 8.03
CA LEU A 157 15.84 -22.91 7.38
C LEU A 157 17.36 -22.91 7.52
N HIS A 158 17.95 -21.88 8.14
CA HIS A 158 19.41 -21.73 8.31
C HIS A 158 20.19 -21.86 7.01
N ILE A 159 19.62 -21.41 5.87
CA ILE A 159 20.23 -21.44 4.55
C ILE A 159 20.89 -20.10 4.21
N SER A 160 21.80 -20.12 3.21
CA SER A 160 22.41 -18.87 2.77
C SER A 160 21.39 -17.94 2.11
N ARG A 161 21.54 -16.63 2.30
CA ARG A 161 20.67 -15.59 1.74
C ARG A 161 20.41 -15.76 0.23
N SER A 162 21.44 -16.11 -0.53
CA SER A 162 21.32 -16.35 -1.97
C SER A 162 20.39 -17.52 -2.30
N ARG A 163 20.46 -18.62 -1.54
CA ARG A 163 19.55 -19.77 -1.71
C ARG A 163 18.12 -19.40 -1.30
N ALA A 164 17.94 -18.71 -0.18
CA ALA A 164 16.64 -18.22 0.24
C ALA A 164 16.01 -17.34 -0.85
N ALA A 165 16.74 -16.35 -1.37
CA ALA A 165 16.27 -15.48 -2.43
C ALA A 165 15.89 -16.23 -3.71
N MET A 166 16.68 -17.24 -4.13
CA MET A 166 16.35 -18.07 -5.29
C MET A 166 15.05 -18.86 -5.09
N ILE A 167 14.85 -19.44 -3.90
CA ILE A 167 13.62 -20.17 -3.57
C ILE A 167 12.41 -19.25 -3.65
N VAL A 168 12.48 -18.08 -2.98
CA VAL A 168 11.40 -17.10 -2.97
C VAL A 168 11.08 -16.63 -4.39
N THR A 169 12.12 -16.27 -5.18
CA THR A 169 11.94 -15.85 -6.57
C THR A 169 11.28 -16.96 -7.40
N GLY A 170 11.73 -18.20 -7.26
CA GLY A 170 11.16 -19.34 -7.97
C GLY A 170 9.68 -19.56 -7.64
N CYS A 171 9.33 -19.53 -6.36
CA CYS A 171 7.95 -19.65 -5.90
C CYS A 171 7.07 -18.49 -6.41
N CYS A 172 7.55 -17.25 -6.28
CA CYS A 172 6.80 -16.07 -6.75
C CYS A 172 6.62 -16.10 -8.27
N THR A 173 7.64 -16.50 -9.02
CA THR A 173 7.55 -16.62 -10.49
C THR A 173 6.53 -17.70 -10.87
N LEU A 174 6.57 -18.86 -10.25
CA LEU A 174 5.62 -19.94 -10.52
C LEU A 174 4.17 -19.50 -10.24
N ILE A 175 3.92 -18.90 -9.07
CA ILE A 175 2.59 -18.39 -8.71
C ILE A 175 2.16 -17.29 -9.67
N GLY A 176 3.07 -16.35 -10.02
CA GLY A 176 2.80 -15.27 -10.96
C GLY A 176 2.43 -15.75 -12.35
N VAL A 177 3.09 -16.79 -12.87
CA VAL A 177 2.74 -17.45 -14.13
C VAL A 177 1.34 -18.05 -14.04
N LEU A 178 1.02 -18.79 -12.98
CA LEU A 178 -0.29 -19.39 -12.79
C LEU A 178 -1.40 -18.32 -12.71
N CYS A 179 -1.18 -17.23 -11.98
CA CYS A 179 -2.11 -16.10 -11.93
C CYS A 179 -2.32 -15.47 -13.31
N SER A 180 -1.24 -15.22 -14.05
CA SER A 180 -1.32 -14.65 -15.41
C SER A 180 -2.08 -15.57 -16.38
N MET A 181 -1.87 -16.87 -16.28
CA MET A 181 -2.58 -17.85 -17.13
C MET A 181 -4.07 -17.98 -16.76
N SER A 182 -4.43 -17.80 -15.47
CA SER A 182 -5.83 -17.82 -15.04
C SER A 182 -6.64 -16.63 -15.57
N LEU A 183 -6.01 -15.47 -15.74
CA LEU A 183 -6.63 -14.29 -16.34
C LEU A 183 -6.91 -14.48 -17.85
N GLY A 184 -6.16 -15.36 -18.53
CA GLY A 184 -6.21 -15.57 -19.97
C GLY A 184 -6.84 -16.91 -20.38
N GLN A 185 -5.97 -17.86 -20.71
CA GLN A 185 -6.36 -19.11 -21.36
C GLN A 185 -6.86 -20.20 -20.40
N TRP A 186 -6.41 -20.20 -19.15
CA TRP A 186 -6.67 -21.28 -18.18
C TRP A 186 -7.78 -20.96 -17.20
N LYS A 187 -8.97 -20.71 -17.75
CA LYS A 187 -10.18 -20.43 -16.93
C LYS A 187 -10.57 -21.56 -15.98
N PHE A 188 -10.03 -22.79 -16.14
CA PHE A 188 -10.26 -23.90 -15.21
C PHE A 188 -9.59 -23.67 -13.84
N LEU A 189 -8.62 -22.73 -13.75
CA LEU A 189 -8.01 -22.33 -12.48
C LEU A 189 -8.87 -21.34 -11.68
N ASN A 190 -10.00 -20.90 -12.23
CA ASN A 190 -10.89 -19.98 -11.53
C ASN A 190 -11.58 -20.71 -10.36
N ILE A 191 -11.52 -20.12 -9.18
CA ILE A 191 -12.10 -20.63 -7.94
C ILE A 191 -13.33 -19.79 -7.60
N ALA A 192 -14.48 -20.44 -7.45
CA ALA A 192 -15.75 -19.76 -7.14
C ALA A 192 -16.11 -18.60 -8.10
N GLY A 193 -15.74 -18.71 -9.39
CA GLY A 193 -16.00 -17.69 -10.41
C GLY A 193 -15.05 -16.48 -10.38
N ARG A 194 -14.01 -16.52 -9.56
CA ARG A 194 -12.95 -15.50 -9.49
C ARG A 194 -11.66 -16.03 -10.08
N ASP A 195 -10.89 -15.16 -10.71
CA ASP A 195 -9.56 -15.50 -11.16
C ASP A 195 -8.62 -15.80 -9.99
N LEU A 196 -7.59 -16.58 -10.24
CA LEU A 196 -6.62 -16.95 -9.21
C LEU A 196 -5.94 -15.72 -8.58
N PHE A 197 -5.70 -14.67 -9.38
CA PHE A 197 -5.20 -13.39 -8.91
C PHE A 197 -6.15 -12.75 -7.89
N ASP A 198 -7.44 -12.66 -8.22
CA ASP A 198 -8.46 -12.08 -7.32
C ASP A 198 -8.60 -12.89 -6.02
N VAL A 199 -8.44 -14.22 -6.10
CA VAL A 199 -8.47 -15.08 -4.90
C VAL A 199 -7.28 -14.80 -3.99
N PHE A 200 -6.07 -14.70 -4.54
CA PHE A 200 -4.89 -14.36 -3.74
C PHE A 200 -4.97 -12.94 -3.16
N ASP A 201 -5.43 -11.96 -3.95
CA ASP A 201 -5.62 -10.59 -3.49
C ASP A 201 -6.63 -10.54 -2.33
N PHE A 202 -7.77 -11.23 -2.47
CA PHE A 202 -8.77 -11.34 -1.41
C PHE A 202 -8.20 -11.98 -0.14
N VAL A 203 -7.53 -13.12 -0.25
CA VAL A 203 -7.00 -13.84 0.91
C VAL A 203 -5.89 -13.05 1.61
N THR A 204 -4.97 -12.48 0.85
CA THR A 204 -3.87 -11.69 1.43
C THR A 204 -4.36 -10.36 1.98
N GLY A 205 -5.11 -9.60 1.19
CA GLY A 205 -5.54 -8.24 1.54
C GLY A 205 -6.66 -8.21 2.59
N GLN A 206 -7.64 -9.09 2.45
CA GLN A 206 -8.84 -9.02 3.31
C GLN A 206 -8.81 -9.99 4.50
N ILE A 207 -7.95 -11.02 4.48
CA ILE A 207 -7.87 -11.97 5.59
C ILE A 207 -6.53 -11.85 6.30
N PHE A 208 -5.40 -12.09 5.61
CA PHE A 208 -4.10 -12.19 6.27
C PHE A 208 -3.61 -10.88 6.84
N LEU A 209 -3.84 -9.74 6.16
CA LEU A 209 -3.43 -8.44 6.65
C LEU A 209 -4.14 -8.03 7.94
N PRO A 210 -5.49 -8.04 8.02
CA PRO A 210 -6.16 -7.71 9.27
C PRO A 210 -5.84 -8.69 10.40
N VAL A 211 -5.80 -9.99 10.12
CA VAL A 211 -5.46 -11.01 11.13
C VAL A 211 -4.04 -10.82 11.63
N GLY A 212 -3.07 -10.63 10.75
CA GLY A 212 -1.68 -10.37 11.12
C GLY A 212 -1.52 -9.10 11.97
N GLY A 213 -2.22 -8.01 11.58
CA GLY A 213 -2.24 -6.76 12.34
C GLY A 213 -2.87 -6.92 13.72
N LEU A 214 -3.97 -7.64 13.82
CA LEU A 214 -4.65 -7.95 15.08
C LEU A 214 -3.72 -8.75 16.01
N LEU A 215 -3.11 -9.82 15.49
CA LEU A 215 -2.17 -10.65 16.26
C LEU A 215 -0.95 -9.84 16.72
N THR A 216 -0.41 -8.97 15.89
CA THR A 216 0.71 -8.08 16.25
C THR A 216 0.31 -7.12 17.37
N CYS A 217 -0.87 -6.50 17.31
CA CYS A 217 -1.36 -5.63 18.36
C CYS A 217 -1.60 -6.38 19.68
N LEU A 218 -2.18 -7.59 19.61
CA LEU A 218 -2.36 -8.43 20.79
C LEU A 218 -1.02 -8.86 21.39
N PHE A 219 -0.06 -9.25 20.57
CA PHE A 219 1.27 -9.61 21.02
C PHE A 219 1.97 -8.45 21.72
N LEU A 220 2.02 -7.27 21.13
CA LEU A 220 2.67 -6.09 21.70
C LEU A 220 1.92 -5.52 22.92
N GLY A 221 0.59 -5.53 22.89
CA GLY A 221 -0.24 -4.91 23.92
C GLY A 221 -0.46 -5.79 25.15
N TRP A 222 -0.42 -7.12 25.01
CA TRP A 222 -0.84 -8.05 26.06
C TRP A 222 0.22 -9.08 26.44
N TYR A 223 1.03 -9.55 25.49
CA TYR A 223 2.03 -10.59 25.73
C TYR A 223 3.41 -10.02 26.07
N VAL A 224 3.88 -9.03 25.32
CA VAL A 224 5.19 -8.42 25.56
C VAL A 224 5.18 -7.56 26.82
N PRO A 225 6.15 -7.74 27.75
CA PRO A 225 6.26 -6.90 28.93
C PRO A 225 6.33 -5.42 28.58
N LYS A 226 5.49 -4.59 29.22
CA LYS A 226 5.40 -3.14 28.99
C LYS A 226 6.77 -2.43 29.07
N LYS A 227 7.70 -2.96 29.87
CA LYS A 227 9.05 -2.42 30.03
C LYS A 227 9.82 -2.52 28.71
N ILE A 228 9.78 -3.67 28.04
CA ILE A 228 10.47 -3.90 26.76
C ILE A 228 9.92 -2.94 25.69
N VAL A 229 8.59 -2.84 25.57
CA VAL A 229 7.94 -1.92 24.63
C VAL A 229 8.32 -0.46 24.92
N LYS A 230 8.44 -0.09 26.19
CA LYS A 230 8.86 1.25 26.60
C LYS A 230 10.32 1.52 26.27
N ASP A 231 11.19 0.56 26.54
CA ASP A 231 12.63 0.69 26.30
C ASP A 231 12.90 0.87 24.80
N GLU A 232 12.24 0.10 23.93
CA GLU A 232 12.31 0.28 22.47
C GLU A 232 11.70 1.62 22.02
N PHE A 233 10.53 2.00 22.52
CA PHE A 233 9.87 3.26 22.17
C PHE A 233 10.71 4.49 22.55
N THR A 234 11.40 4.44 23.70
CA THR A 234 12.23 5.52 24.21
C THR A 234 13.69 5.41 23.76
N ASN A 235 13.99 4.44 22.91
CA ASN A 235 15.35 4.13 22.51
C ASN A 235 16.29 3.99 23.74
N TRP A 236 15.90 3.08 24.64
CA TRP A 236 16.61 2.80 25.90
C TRP A 236 16.79 4.03 26.79
N GLY A 237 15.80 4.92 26.81
CA GLY A 237 15.80 6.12 27.66
C GLY A 237 16.52 7.34 27.06
N THR A 238 17.02 7.26 25.82
CA THR A 238 17.66 8.41 25.14
C THR A 238 16.64 9.44 24.66
N ILE A 239 15.37 9.04 24.47
CA ILE A 239 14.28 9.90 24.02
C ILE A 239 13.24 10.04 25.13
N ARG A 240 12.72 11.27 25.33
CA ARG A 240 11.61 11.48 26.28
C ARG A 240 10.38 10.71 25.85
N GLY A 241 9.93 9.76 26.66
CA GLY A 241 8.75 8.93 26.39
C GLY A 241 7.40 9.62 26.66
N THR A 242 7.26 10.92 26.37
CA THR A 242 6.07 11.73 26.69
C THR A 242 4.79 11.14 26.12
N PHE A 243 4.84 10.59 24.93
CA PHE A 243 3.67 10.00 24.25
C PHE A 243 3.55 8.47 24.43
N PHE A 244 4.42 7.83 25.20
CA PHE A 244 4.40 6.38 25.37
C PHE A 244 3.07 5.87 25.94
N GLY A 245 2.47 6.58 26.89
CA GLY A 245 1.19 6.19 27.48
C GLY A 245 0.06 6.15 26.45
N VAL A 246 -0.01 7.16 25.60
CA VAL A 246 -1.01 7.25 24.50
C VAL A 246 -0.75 6.14 23.48
N TYR A 247 0.50 5.98 23.03
CA TYR A 247 0.90 4.92 22.10
C TYR A 247 0.49 3.54 22.63
N TYR A 248 0.85 3.22 23.88
CA TYR A 248 0.56 1.92 24.46
C TYR A 248 -0.93 1.66 24.63
N PHE A 249 -1.72 2.69 24.98
CA PHE A 249 -3.18 2.61 25.05
C PHE A 249 -3.77 2.35 23.66
N LEU A 250 -3.31 3.06 22.65
CA LEU A 250 -3.77 2.87 21.26
C LEU A 250 -3.49 1.45 20.77
N VAL A 251 -2.25 0.96 20.92
CA VAL A 251 -1.87 -0.39 20.45
C VAL A 251 -2.62 -1.48 21.22
N ARG A 252 -2.88 -1.27 22.51
CA ARG A 252 -3.52 -2.28 23.36
C ARG A 252 -5.02 -2.40 23.16
N TYR A 253 -5.72 -1.29 22.92
CA TYR A 253 -7.18 -1.26 22.91
C TYR A 253 -7.76 -0.73 21.60
N VAL A 254 -7.31 0.42 21.12
CA VAL A 254 -7.92 1.11 19.99
C VAL A 254 -7.61 0.40 18.67
N CYS A 255 -6.33 0.08 18.43
CA CYS A 255 -5.92 -0.57 17.18
C CYS A 255 -6.57 -1.95 17.00
N PRO A 256 -6.59 -2.86 18.01
CA PRO A 256 -7.28 -4.14 17.85
C PRO A 256 -8.77 -4.00 17.54
N LEU A 257 -9.46 -3.05 18.19
CA LEU A 257 -10.87 -2.79 17.91
C LEU A 257 -11.10 -2.23 16.51
N ALA A 258 -10.27 -1.30 16.08
CA ALA A 258 -10.35 -0.72 14.73
C ALA A 258 -10.11 -1.78 13.66
N ILE A 259 -9.09 -2.64 13.83
CA ILE A 259 -8.77 -3.73 12.90
C ILE A 259 -9.91 -4.75 12.86
N LEU A 260 -10.46 -5.10 14.01
CA LEU A 260 -11.60 -6.01 14.09
C LEU A 260 -12.83 -5.44 13.37
N MET A 261 -13.12 -4.14 13.53
CA MET A 261 -14.20 -3.49 12.81
C MET A 261 -13.99 -3.49 11.29
N ILE A 262 -12.76 -3.20 10.82
CA ILE A 262 -12.41 -3.29 9.39
C ILE A 262 -12.63 -4.72 8.89
N PHE A 263 -12.15 -5.71 9.62
CA PHE A 263 -12.28 -7.12 9.25
C PHE A 263 -13.75 -7.56 9.16
N LEU A 264 -14.58 -7.22 10.16
CA LEU A 264 -16.01 -7.55 10.16
C LEU A 264 -16.78 -6.84 9.04
N HIS A 265 -16.44 -5.58 8.76
CA HIS A 265 -17.04 -4.80 7.67
C HIS A 265 -16.74 -5.42 6.29
N GLN A 266 -15.54 -5.95 6.06
CA GLN A 266 -15.18 -6.61 4.80
C GLN A 266 -16.05 -7.85 4.52
N PHE A 267 -16.57 -8.51 5.56
CA PHE A 267 -17.47 -9.65 5.43
C PHE A 267 -18.95 -9.27 5.53
N ASN A 268 -19.30 -7.98 5.47
CA ASN A 268 -20.67 -7.48 5.61
C ASN A 268 -21.38 -7.94 6.90
N VAL A 269 -20.62 -8.10 8.00
CA VAL A 269 -21.16 -8.53 9.30
C VAL A 269 -21.60 -7.32 10.14
N VAL A 270 -21.02 -6.14 9.88
CA VAL A 270 -21.30 -4.88 10.61
C VAL A 270 -21.54 -3.73 9.66
#